data_89cd98c2669f4c1af7c4b924e0821f44
#
_entry.id   89cd98c2669f4c1af7c4b924e0821f44
#
_cell.length_a   1.000
_cell.length_b   1.000
_cell.length_c   1.000
_cell.angle_alpha   90.00
_cell.angle_beta   90.00
_cell.angle_gamma   90.00
#
_symmetry.space_group_name_H-M   'P 1'
#
loop_
_entity.id
_entity.type
_entity.pdbx_description
1 polymer ?
#
loop_
_entity_poly.entity_id
_entity_poly.type
_entity_poly.pdbx_seq_one_letter_code
_entity_poly.pdbx_strand_id
1 'polypeptide(L)'
;MQGKKVLTPQLFYQIDLEQLVPADNIYRQLNRALDLRYLYKATAPYYGQEGQQSIDPVVFFKMLLVAYLNNINSDRALIRFCTDSLGIRLFLGYDLQEQLPYHSTISRTRQLFGEQTFLRLFQQVLKMCIDKGMVRGKRQCVDSAFIKANASMDSLMEKEVLDDASAFVDELQENSEFKVTATRKKFVDQHHAWKADAYKDMPGGSSNERLDEDGNDIRPRFLSNHTHYSPTDPDAKISVKPGKARQLNYAGQLAVDDAHHVITGAVASTAGSKDSMILPDIVNQTIGNLHENHIQIDELVADAGYSSGEALQYLEDKNINAWIPNFGQYKPQREGFLYNQELDQYECIREGGNHAILPLKKQHTSSKGYEMKTYRSSELICKACPLRTQCIGSKSKFKKIDNSIHKPLYDKMHRKLSEHKAYHRKLIKRRSATEEPVLGTLINYHNMRRLNCRGMAQANKHVLMAALTYNLKKYLKFISKKANAQVLAMNGKGRSIFKCPSTNVMRRNLTCLPTENLPF
;
A
#
# COMPACT_ATOMS: atom_id res chain seq x y z
N MET A 1 -52.81 -7.27 -18.63
CA MET A 1 -53.55 -6.49 -17.61
C MET A 1 -52.53 -5.76 -16.75
N GLN A 2 -52.69 -4.45 -16.56
CA GLN A 2 -51.83 -3.66 -15.69
C GLN A 2 -52.24 -3.90 -14.22
N GLY A 3 -51.31 -4.43 -13.38
CA GLY A 3 -51.53 -4.62 -11.95
C GLY A 3 -51.39 -3.28 -11.21
N LYS A 4 -52.29 -3.00 -10.26
CA LYS A 4 -52.18 -1.85 -9.34
C LYS A 4 -51.88 -2.38 -7.93
N LYS A 5 -50.77 -1.95 -7.35
CA LYS A 5 -50.41 -2.31 -5.97
C LYS A 5 -51.16 -1.39 -5.00
N VAL A 6 -51.90 -2.00 -4.06
CA VAL A 6 -52.55 -1.28 -2.97
C VAL A 6 -51.91 -1.76 -1.66
N LEU A 7 -51.47 -0.83 -0.81
CA LEU A 7 -50.99 -1.12 0.53
C LEU A 7 -52.20 -1.15 1.47
N THR A 8 -52.44 -2.31 2.08
CA THR A 8 -53.44 -2.47 3.13
C THR A 8 -52.68 -2.66 4.46
N PRO A 9 -52.60 -1.61 5.31
CA PRO A 9 -51.95 -1.75 6.59
C PRO A 9 -52.70 -2.70 7.50
N GLN A 10 -51.95 -3.55 8.23
CA GLN A 10 -52.49 -4.44 9.28
C GLN A 10 -52.25 -3.79 10.65
N LEU A 11 -53.17 -4.02 11.59
CA LEU A 11 -53.03 -3.49 12.95
C LEU A 11 -51.90 -4.16 13.75
N PHE A 12 -51.64 -5.44 13.46
CA PHE A 12 -50.60 -6.24 14.07
C PHE A 12 -49.79 -7.01 13.02
N TYR A 13 -48.50 -7.04 13.15
CA TYR A 13 -47.59 -7.86 12.35
C TYR A 13 -46.79 -8.77 13.31
N GLN A 14 -46.83 -10.05 13.11
CA GLN A 14 -45.89 -10.96 13.70
C GLN A 14 -44.66 -11.01 12.80
N ILE A 15 -43.53 -10.49 13.27
CA ILE A 15 -42.32 -10.36 12.49
C ILE A 15 -41.24 -11.28 13.08
N ASP A 16 -40.75 -12.19 12.25
CA ASP A 16 -39.60 -13.03 12.54
C ASP A 16 -38.51 -12.71 11.47
N LEU A 17 -37.41 -12.11 11.90
CA LEU A 17 -36.29 -11.75 11.03
C LEU A 17 -35.65 -12.97 10.36
N GLU A 18 -35.67 -14.13 11.05
CA GLU A 18 -35.15 -15.37 10.48
C GLU A 18 -35.97 -15.86 9.30
N GLN A 19 -37.26 -15.59 9.27
CA GLN A 19 -38.14 -15.95 8.16
C GLN A 19 -38.14 -14.92 7.05
N LEU A 20 -38.03 -13.62 7.38
CA LEU A 20 -38.11 -12.52 6.43
C LEU A 20 -36.82 -12.33 5.61
N VAL A 21 -35.66 -12.59 6.20
CA VAL A 21 -34.39 -12.43 5.50
C VAL A 21 -34.10 -13.67 4.65
N PRO A 22 -33.87 -13.53 3.33
CA PRO A 22 -33.60 -14.67 2.46
C PRO A 22 -32.39 -15.50 2.89
N ALA A 23 -32.44 -16.80 2.66
CA ALA A 23 -31.41 -17.75 3.09
C ALA A 23 -30.04 -17.52 2.38
N ASP A 24 -30.05 -16.95 1.18
CA ASP A 24 -28.88 -16.58 0.37
C ASP A 24 -28.32 -15.18 0.69
N ASN A 25 -28.94 -14.47 1.64
CA ASN A 25 -28.45 -13.15 2.07
C ASN A 25 -27.02 -13.22 2.54
N ILE A 26 -26.18 -12.29 2.07
CA ILE A 26 -24.73 -12.26 2.36
C ILE A 26 -24.44 -12.21 3.87
N TYR A 27 -25.25 -11.50 4.64
CA TYR A 27 -25.07 -11.36 6.09
C TYR A 27 -25.35 -12.67 6.85
N ARG A 28 -26.29 -13.49 6.36
CA ARG A 28 -26.48 -14.85 6.87
C ARG A 28 -25.27 -15.74 6.58
N GLN A 29 -24.73 -15.64 5.36
CA GLN A 29 -23.52 -16.38 4.99
C GLN A 29 -22.33 -15.96 5.86
N LEU A 30 -22.18 -14.66 6.15
CA LEU A 30 -21.16 -14.13 7.05
C LEU A 30 -21.32 -14.65 8.48
N ASN A 31 -22.53 -14.67 9.05
CA ASN A 31 -22.79 -15.21 10.38
C ASN A 31 -22.42 -16.70 10.50
N ARG A 32 -22.65 -17.47 9.43
CA ARG A 32 -22.28 -18.90 9.38
C ARG A 32 -20.77 -19.11 9.23
N ALA A 33 -20.09 -18.21 8.51
CA ALA A 33 -18.68 -18.35 8.18
C ALA A 33 -17.74 -17.82 9.28
N LEU A 34 -18.14 -16.76 10.01
CA LEU A 34 -17.29 -16.04 10.95
C LEU A 34 -17.63 -16.39 12.39
N ASP A 35 -16.66 -16.96 13.12
CA ASP A 35 -16.72 -17.03 14.57
C ASP A 35 -15.93 -15.85 15.17
N LEU A 36 -16.65 -14.88 15.70
CA LEU A 36 -16.09 -13.66 16.30
C LEU A 36 -16.04 -13.70 17.83
N ARG A 37 -16.40 -14.82 18.48
CA ARG A 37 -16.47 -14.93 19.96
C ARG A 37 -15.14 -14.69 20.66
N TYR A 38 -14.02 -15.00 19.99
CA TYR A 38 -12.68 -14.72 20.53
C TYR A 38 -12.43 -13.22 20.80
N LEU A 39 -13.19 -12.34 20.14
CA LEU A 39 -13.09 -10.89 20.36
C LEU A 39 -13.41 -10.49 21.79
N TYR A 40 -14.33 -11.18 22.46
CA TYR A 40 -14.61 -10.89 23.88
C TYR A 40 -13.35 -11.00 24.74
N LYS A 41 -12.57 -12.08 24.56
CA LYS A 41 -11.30 -12.26 25.27
C LYS A 41 -10.23 -11.26 24.79
N ALA A 42 -10.14 -11.00 23.48
CA ALA A 42 -9.13 -10.12 22.91
C ALA A 42 -9.34 -8.65 23.28
N THR A 43 -10.59 -8.24 23.52
CA THR A 43 -10.93 -6.84 23.85
C THR A 43 -11.19 -6.61 25.33
N ALA A 44 -11.29 -7.65 26.15
CA ALA A 44 -11.53 -7.53 27.59
C ALA A 44 -10.64 -6.47 28.30
N PRO A 45 -9.34 -6.32 28.00
CA PRO A 45 -8.49 -5.33 28.65
C PRO A 45 -8.88 -3.88 28.38
N TYR A 46 -9.71 -3.63 27.37
CA TYR A 46 -10.18 -2.27 27.02
C TYR A 46 -11.46 -1.86 27.73
N TYR A 47 -12.10 -2.78 28.44
CA TYR A 47 -13.36 -2.53 29.15
C TYR A 47 -13.13 -2.43 30.66
N GLY A 48 -13.73 -1.40 31.27
CA GLY A 48 -13.76 -1.27 32.73
C GLY A 48 -14.76 -2.23 33.38
N GLN A 49 -14.64 -2.40 34.69
CA GLN A 49 -15.58 -3.21 35.49
C GLN A 49 -16.79 -2.39 35.96
N GLU A 50 -16.71 -1.07 35.93
CA GLU A 50 -17.74 -0.14 36.40
C GLU A 50 -18.11 0.87 35.30
N GLY A 51 -19.29 1.45 35.40
CA GLY A 51 -19.79 2.50 34.51
C GLY A 51 -20.85 2.04 33.52
N GLN A 52 -21.17 2.90 32.53
CA GLN A 52 -22.17 2.60 31.50
C GLN A 52 -21.69 1.47 30.59
N GLN A 53 -22.57 0.53 30.29
CA GLN A 53 -22.30 -0.58 29.38
C GLN A 53 -21.86 -0.06 27.99
N SER A 54 -20.67 -0.48 27.57
CA SER A 54 -20.12 -0.16 26.27
C SER A 54 -20.70 -1.04 25.17
N ILE A 55 -20.47 -0.67 23.90
CA ILE A 55 -20.86 -1.48 22.76
C ILE A 55 -20.22 -2.89 22.82
N ASP A 56 -20.98 -3.91 22.47
CA ASP A 56 -20.48 -5.28 22.27
C ASP A 56 -19.39 -5.28 21.20
N PRO A 57 -18.18 -5.84 21.46
CA PRO A 57 -17.08 -5.87 20.50
C PRO A 57 -17.40 -6.64 19.21
N VAL A 58 -18.22 -7.70 19.31
CA VAL A 58 -18.65 -8.46 18.12
C VAL A 58 -19.57 -7.61 17.26
N VAL A 59 -20.52 -6.90 17.87
CA VAL A 59 -21.40 -5.95 17.16
C VAL A 59 -20.57 -4.85 16.50
N PHE A 60 -19.61 -4.27 17.20
CA PHE A 60 -18.73 -3.25 16.65
C PHE A 60 -18.00 -3.72 15.39
N PHE A 61 -17.35 -4.89 15.42
CA PHE A 61 -16.66 -5.42 14.25
C PHE A 61 -17.61 -5.84 13.13
N LYS A 62 -18.80 -6.38 13.43
CA LYS A 62 -19.85 -6.62 12.44
C LYS A 62 -20.29 -5.33 11.77
N MET A 63 -20.47 -4.24 12.49
CA MET A 63 -20.81 -2.93 11.91
C MET A 63 -19.68 -2.41 11.01
N LEU A 64 -18.42 -2.57 11.40
CA LEU A 64 -17.30 -2.23 10.53
C LEU A 64 -17.29 -3.08 9.25
N LEU A 65 -17.54 -4.40 9.35
CA LEU A 65 -17.68 -5.26 8.16
C LEU A 65 -18.78 -4.75 7.23
N VAL A 66 -19.94 -4.35 7.76
CA VAL A 66 -21.02 -3.74 6.95
C VAL A 66 -20.52 -2.48 6.25
N ALA A 67 -19.79 -1.60 6.96
CA ALA A 67 -19.25 -0.37 6.37
C ALA A 67 -18.32 -0.65 5.17
N TYR A 68 -17.36 -1.57 5.33
CA TYR A 68 -16.40 -1.88 4.28
C TYR A 68 -16.98 -2.73 3.15
N LEU A 69 -17.96 -3.60 3.42
CA LEU A 69 -18.65 -4.37 2.37
C LEU A 69 -19.51 -3.50 1.46
N ASN A 70 -20.07 -2.39 1.99
CA ASN A 70 -20.96 -1.49 1.27
C ASN A 70 -20.30 -0.15 0.91
N ASN A 71 -18.98 -0.03 1.06
CA ASN A 71 -18.22 1.18 0.75
C ASN A 71 -18.74 2.44 1.47
N ILE A 72 -19.19 2.29 2.73
CA ILE A 72 -19.73 3.38 3.56
C ILE A 72 -18.62 3.96 4.41
N ASN A 73 -18.17 5.17 4.11
CA ASN A 73 -17.07 5.83 4.79
C ASN A 73 -17.49 6.76 5.95
N SER A 74 -18.77 6.97 6.17
CA SER A 74 -19.32 7.82 7.23
C SER A 74 -19.99 7.00 8.31
N ASP A 75 -19.59 7.16 9.58
CA ASP A 75 -20.21 6.46 10.70
C ASP A 75 -21.70 6.83 10.85
N ARG A 76 -22.10 8.07 10.54
CA ARG A 76 -23.52 8.46 10.52
C ARG A 76 -24.32 7.75 9.43
N ALA A 77 -23.72 7.65 8.23
CA ALA A 77 -24.36 6.92 7.12
C ALA A 77 -24.42 5.41 7.42
N LEU A 78 -23.41 4.85 8.09
CA LEU A 78 -23.40 3.47 8.52
C LEU A 78 -24.57 3.15 9.46
N ILE A 79 -24.78 3.97 10.50
CA ILE A 79 -25.90 3.74 11.44
C ILE A 79 -27.24 3.77 10.67
N ARG A 80 -27.48 4.78 9.83
CA ARG A 80 -28.70 4.84 9.01
C ARG A 80 -28.88 3.59 8.16
N PHE A 81 -27.84 3.19 7.45
CA PHE A 81 -27.87 2.01 6.59
C PHE A 81 -28.16 0.70 7.38
N CYS A 82 -27.60 0.58 8.59
CA CYS A 82 -27.88 -0.56 9.46
C CYS A 82 -29.33 -0.53 10.01
N THR A 83 -29.88 0.65 10.28
CA THR A 83 -31.25 0.82 10.77
C THR A 83 -32.28 0.36 9.75
N ASP A 84 -32.06 0.66 8.47
CA ASP A 84 -33.02 0.44 7.39
C ASP A 84 -32.98 -1.00 6.83
N SER A 85 -32.01 -1.84 7.21
CA SER A 85 -31.82 -3.17 6.65
C SER A 85 -32.14 -4.30 7.62
N LEU A 86 -33.17 -5.07 7.34
CA LEU A 86 -33.55 -6.27 8.14
C LEU A 86 -32.44 -7.31 8.17
N GLY A 87 -31.76 -7.55 7.04
CA GLY A 87 -30.65 -8.51 6.95
C GLY A 87 -29.44 -8.10 7.80
N ILE A 88 -29.18 -6.78 7.91
CA ILE A 88 -28.10 -6.28 8.76
C ILE A 88 -28.50 -6.33 10.23
N ARG A 89 -29.73 -5.97 10.59
CA ARG A 89 -30.24 -6.12 11.96
C ARG A 89 -30.11 -7.55 12.45
N LEU A 90 -30.54 -8.52 11.64
CA LEU A 90 -30.34 -9.95 11.92
C LEU A 90 -28.86 -10.31 12.10
N PHE A 91 -27.98 -9.78 11.25
CA PHE A 91 -26.53 -9.99 11.33
C PHE A 91 -25.93 -9.45 12.61
N LEU A 92 -26.39 -8.27 13.05
CA LEU A 92 -25.93 -7.60 14.27
C LEU A 92 -26.54 -8.22 15.53
N GLY A 93 -27.69 -8.92 15.42
CA GLY A 93 -28.45 -9.45 16.55
C GLY A 93 -29.36 -8.41 17.22
N TYR A 94 -29.80 -7.40 16.46
CA TYR A 94 -30.71 -6.35 16.93
C TYR A 94 -32.15 -6.60 16.48
N ASP A 95 -33.10 -6.44 17.39
CA ASP A 95 -34.52 -6.47 17.07
C ASP A 95 -34.96 -5.17 16.35
N LEU A 96 -36.16 -5.18 15.77
CA LEU A 96 -36.70 -4.05 14.99
C LEU A 96 -36.86 -2.78 15.83
N GLN A 97 -37.26 -2.90 17.07
CA GLN A 97 -37.50 -1.79 17.99
C GLN A 97 -36.23 -1.36 18.73
N GLU A 98 -35.19 -2.17 18.72
CA GLU A 98 -33.96 -1.90 19.44
C GLU A 98 -33.13 -0.82 18.75
N GLN A 99 -32.64 0.14 19.52
CA GLN A 99 -31.82 1.24 19.00
C GLN A 99 -30.37 0.79 18.78
N LEU A 100 -29.88 1.11 17.58
CA LEU A 100 -28.47 0.91 17.25
C LEU A 100 -27.58 1.95 17.97
N PRO A 101 -26.28 1.64 18.17
CA PRO A 101 -25.33 2.54 18.80
C PRO A 101 -25.21 3.88 18.05
N TYR A 102 -24.92 4.96 18.75
CA TYR A 102 -24.64 6.24 18.12
C TYR A 102 -23.33 6.20 17.31
N HIS A 103 -23.27 7.00 16.25
CA HIS A 103 -22.08 7.11 15.40
C HIS A 103 -20.81 7.49 16.18
N SER A 104 -20.94 8.30 17.24
CA SER A 104 -19.82 8.68 18.12
C SER A 104 -19.27 7.49 18.91
N THR A 105 -20.12 6.52 19.29
CA THR A 105 -19.70 5.28 19.94
C THR A 105 -18.80 4.48 19.01
N ILE A 106 -19.17 4.32 17.72
CA ILE A 106 -18.35 3.64 16.72
C ILE A 106 -16.98 4.29 16.57
N SER A 107 -16.95 5.63 16.48
CA SER A 107 -15.70 6.37 16.35
C SER A 107 -14.79 6.21 17.58
N ARG A 108 -15.33 6.32 18.79
CA ARG A 108 -14.58 6.15 20.06
C ARG A 108 -14.05 4.71 20.20
N THR A 109 -14.88 3.72 19.95
CA THR A 109 -14.49 2.30 20.04
C THR A 109 -13.40 1.96 19.03
N ARG A 110 -13.44 2.54 17.81
CA ARG A 110 -12.38 2.38 16.81
C ARG A 110 -11.04 2.94 17.32
N GLN A 111 -11.05 4.04 18.08
CA GLN A 111 -9.84 4.59 18.70
C GLN A 111 -9.35 3.73 19.85
N LEU A 112 -10.28 3.21 20.67
CA LEU A 112 -10.00 2.42 21.87
C LEU A 112 -9.25 1.12 21.56
N PHE A 113 -9.73 0.32 20.61
CA PHE A 113 -9.11 -0.96 20.31
C PHE A 113 -7.77 -0.80 19.60
N GLY A 114 -6.73 -1.49 20.09
CA GLY A 114 -5.39 -1.50 19.48
C GLY A 114 -5.36 -2.17 18.10
N GLU A 115 -4.34 -1.86 17.31
CA GLU A 115 -4.11 -2.41 15.96
C GLU A 115 -4.04 -3.94 15.94
N GLN A 116 -3.50 -4.55 17.00
CA GLN A 116 -3.38 -6.00 17.13
C GLN A 116 -4.72 -6.73 17.07
N THR A 117 -5.81 -6.11 17.55
CA THR A 117 -7.14 -6.70 17.45
C THR A 117 -7.61 -6.78 16.00
N PHE A 118 -7.32 -5.75 15.20
CA PHE A 118 -7.62 -5.71 13.77
C PHE A 118 -6.74 -6.67 12.97
N LEU A 119 -5.46 -6.77 13.32
CA LEU A 119 -4.54 -7.72 12.70
C LEU A 119 -4.98 -9.17 12.95
N ARG A 120 -5.36 -9.52 14.17
CA ARG A 120 -5.88 -10.86 14.50
C ARG A 120 -7.13 -11.20 13.69
N LEU A 121 -8.04 -10.24 13.53
CA LEU A 121 -9.23 -10.46 12.69
C LEU A 121 -8.85 -10.68 11.21
N PHE A 122 -7.89 -9.93 10.69
CA PHE A 122 -7.34 -10.14 9.35
C PHE A 122 -6.73 -11.55 9.21
N GLN A 123 -5.89 -11.96 10.17
CA GLN A 123 -5.25 -13.28 10.21
C GLN A 123 -6.28 -14.41 10.24
N GLN A 124 -7.36 -14.26 11.00
CA GLN A 124 -8.43 -15.26 11.04
C GLN A 124 -9.11 -15.44 9.68
N VAL A 125 -9.44 -14.33 9.00
CA VAL A 125 -10.03 -14.41 7.66
C VAL A 125 -9.03 -14.96 6.65
N LEU A 126 -7.75 -14.58 6.74
CA LEU A 126 -6.70 -15.13 5.92
C LEU A 126 -6.57 -16.65 6.12
N LYS A 127 -6.58 -17.12 7.38
CA LYS A 127 -6.57 -18.55 7.70
C LYS A 127 -7.74 -19.30 7.05
N MET A 128 -8.94 -18.73 7.08
CA MET A 128 -10.10 -19.33 6.38
C MET A 128 -9.84 -19.52 4.89
N CYS A 129 -9.19 -18.55 4.24
CA CYS A 129 -8.80 -18.65 2.83
C CYS A 129 -7.74 -19.73 2.62
N ILE A 130 -6.74 -19.81 3.50
CA ILE A 130 -5.69 -20.84 3.46
C ILE A 130 -6.26 -22.24 3.62
N ASP A 131 -7.13 -22.47 4.61
CA ASP A 131 -7.77 -23.76 4.89
C ASP A 131 -8.62 -24.26 3.71
N LYS A 132 -9.10 -23.36 2.84
CA LYS A 132 -9.81 -23.73 1.59
C LYS A 132 -8.88 -23.91 0.38
N GLY A 133 -7.56 -23.73 0.55
CA GLY A 133 -6.57 -23.87 -0.53
C GLY A 133 -6.55 -22.68 -1.50
N MET A 134 -6.96 -21.49 -1.05
CA MET A 134 -6.95 -20.30 -1.89
C MET A 134 -5.57 -19.61 -1.92
N VAL A 135 -4.68 -19.91 -0.98
CA VAL A 135 -3.33 -19.35 -0.88
C VAL A 135 -2.31 -20.45 -1.11
N ARG A 136 -1.37 -20.22 -2.01
CA ARG A 136 -0.24 -21.13 -2.26
C ARG A 136 1.01 -20.71 -1.52
N GLY A 137 1.17 -19.42 -1.22
CA GLY A 137 2.34 -18.86 -0.58
C GLY A 137 3.54 -18.66 -1.51
N LYS A 138 3.67 -19.49 -2.54
CA LYS A 138 4.85 -19.57 -3.41
C LYS A 138 5.29 -18.22 -3.95
N ARG A 139 4.37 -17.41 -4.45
CA ARG A 139 4.67 -16.10 -5.04
C ARG A 139 3.78 -15.02 -4.45
N GLN A 140 4.43 -14.00 -3.91
CA GLN A 140 3.78 -12.81 -3.40
C GLN A 140 4.05 -11.64 -4.35
N CYS A 141 2.99 -10.96 -4.75
CA CYS A 141 3.07 -9.67 -5.43
C CYS A 141 2.95 -8.57 -4.39
N VAL A 142 3.76 -7.50 -4.51
CA VAL A 142 3.70 -6.35 -3.59
C VAL A 142 3.50 -5.08 -4.39
N ASP A 143 2.54 -4.27 -3.96
CA ASP A 143 2.25 -2.96 -4.56
C ASP A 143 1.62 -2.01 -3.53
N SER A 144 1.55 -0.72 -3.85
CA SER A 144 1.01 0.31 -2.98
C SER A 144 -0.03 1.20 -3.66
N ALA A 145 -0.93 1.74 -2.85
CA ALA A 145 -1.86 2.77 -3.30
C ALA A 145 -2.00 3.90 -2.29
N PHE A 146 -2.12 5.13 -2.79
CA PHE A 146 -2.41 6.27 -1.93
C PHE A 146 -3.85 6.27 -1.46
N ILE A 147 -4.02 6.59 -0.17
CA ILE A 147 -5.29 6.72 0.52
C ILE A 147 -5.39 8.16 1.00
N LYS A 148 -6.42 8.89 0.56
CA LYS A 148 -6.61 10.29 0.94
C LYS A 148 -6.81 10.40 2.47
N ALA A 149 -6.02 11.24 3.12
CA ALA A 149 -6.14 11.51 4.54
C ALA A 149 -7.43 12.30 4.86
N ASN A 150 -7.84 12.27 6.12
CA ASN A 150 -8.96 13.05 6.62
C ASN A 150 -8.51 14.44 7.10
N ALA A 151 -7.76 15.14 6.24
CA ALA A 151 -7.27 16.48 6.45
C ALA A 151 -7.32 17.30 5.15
N SER A 152 -7.40 18.62 5.24
CA SER A 152 -7.40 19.53 4.10
C SER A 152 -6.00 20.07 3.82
N MET A 153 -5.68 20.32 2.56
CA MET A 153 -4.48 21.04 2.15
C MET A 153 -4.51 22.51 2.61
N ASP A 154 -5.70 23.09 2.73
CA ASP A 154 -5.89 24.49 3.15
C ASP A 154 -5.55 24.70 4.63
N SER A 155 -5.54 23.64 5.43
CA SER A 155 -5.21 23.68 6.87
C SER A 155 -3.74 23.36 7.15
N LEU A 156 -2.87 23.35 6.14
CA LEU A 156 -1.44 23.16 6.33
C LEU A 156 -0.83 24.36 7.05
N MET A 157 0.04 24.06 8.00
CA MET A 157 0.84 25.06 8.71
C MET A 157 2.30 24.91 8.34
N GLU A 158 3.00 26.03 8.27
CA GLU A 158 4.45 26.05 8.10
C GLU A 158 5.13 25.55 9.37
N LYS A 159 6.19 24.78 9.23
CA LYS A 159 7.00 24.34 10.37
C LYS A 159 7.86 25.52 10.84
N GLU A 160 7.73 25.91 12.06
CA GLU A 160 8.49 26.99 12.70
C GLU A 160 10.01 26.76 12.73
N VAL A 161 10.45 25.52 12.54
CA VAL A 161 11.87 25.09 12.55
C VAL A 161 12.76 25.85 11.56
N LEU A 162 12.20 26.66 10.66
CA LEU A 162 12.97 27.42 9.65
C LEU A 162 13.49 28.77 10.19
N ASP A 163 12.77 29.39 11.06
CA ASP A 163 13.21 30.63 11.74
C ASP A 163 14.11 30.28 12.94
N ASP A 164 13.86 29.18 13.62
CA ASP A 164 14.70 28.61 14.67
C ASP A 164 16.12 28.24 14.18
N ALA A 165 16.32 27.81 12.94
CA ALA A 165 17.64 27.46 12.45
C ALA A 165 18.55 28.69 12.30
N SER A 166 18.00 29.86 11.91
CA SER A 166 18.74 31.11 11.88
C SER A 166 18.97 31.65 13.28
N ALA A 167 17.92 31.72 14.10
CA ALA A 167 18.00 32.14 15.49
C ALA A 167 18.94 31.24 16.30
N PHE A 168 18.88 29.90 16.09
CA PHE A 168 19.77 28.94 16.73
C PHE A 168 21.24 29.07 16.26
N VAL A 169 21.48 29.44 15.00
CA VAL A 169 22.84 29.72 14.52
C VAL A 169 23.35 31.05 15.08
N ASP A 170 22.51 32.07 15.19
CA ASP A 170 22.86 33.35 15.79
C ASP A 170 23.13 33.20 17.29
N GLU A 171 22.29 32.44 18.01
CA GLU A 171 22.50 32.10 19.42
C GLU A 171 23.77 31.25 19.65
N LEU A 172 24.12 30.34 18.72
CA LEU A 172 25.35 29.58 18.74
C LEU A 172 26.59 30.42 18.40
N GLN A 173 26.44 31.52 17.63
CA GLN A 173 27.52 32.46 17.33
C GLN A 173 27.78 33.42 18.51
N GLU A 174 26.77 33.76 19.26
CA GLU A 174 26.86 34.59 20.49
C GLU A 174 27.47 33.79 21.66
N ASN A 175 27.26 32.48 21.73
CA ASN A 175 27.84 31.60 22.74
C ASN A 175 29.20 31.08 22.27
N SER A 176 30.28 31.64 22.82
CA SER A 176 31.68 31.35 22.49
C SER A 176 32.13 29.90 22.76
N GLU A 177 31.30 29.09 23.41
CA GLU A 177 31.58 27.67 23.71
C GLU A 177 31.23 26.71 22.56
N PHE A 178 30.43 27.13 21.58
CA PHE A 178 29.99 26.27 20.48
C PHE A 178 30.57 26.71 19.14
N LYS A 179 31.52 25.95 18.58
CA LYS A 179 31.99 26.16 17.20
C LYS A 179 30.90 25.76 16.19
N VAL A 180 30.36 26.74 15.48
CA VAL A 180 29.50 26.47 14.34
C VAL A 180 30.32 25.73 13.26
N THR A 181 29.95 24.47 12.98
CA THR A 181 30.65 23.70 11.95
C THR A 181 30.34 24.26 10.58
N ALA A 182 31.35 24.25 9.69
CA ALA A 182 31.19 24.69 8.28
C ALA A 182 30.01 24.00 7.57
N THR A 183 29.65 22.79 8.00
CA THR A 183 28.51 22.03 7.48
C THR A 183 27.17 22.63 7.89
N ARG A 184 27.05 23.12 9.13
CA ARG A 184 25.82 23.78 9.63
C ARG A 184 25.62 25.14 8.98
N LYS A 185 26.69 25.93 8.88
CA LYS A 185 26.65 27.22 8.14
C LYS A 185 26.24 27.02 6.67
N LYS A 186 26.85 26.06 6.00
CA LYS A 186 26.48 25.72 4.63
C LYS A 186 25.01 25.27 4.47
N PHE A 187 24.47 24.57 5.45
CA PHE A 187 23.05 24.17 5.46
C PHE A 187 22.12 25.37 5.55
N VAL A 188 22.41 26.32 6.45
CA VAL A 188 21.65 27.55 6.61
C VAL A 188 21.74 28.41 5.34
N ASP A 189 22.95 28.61 4.81
CA ASP A 189 23.17 29.38 3.57
C ASP A 189 22.45 28.74 2.36
N GLN A 190 22.48 27.41 2.26
CA GLN A 190 21.74 26.69 1.21
C GLN A 190 20.23 26.81 1.38
N HIS A 191 19.76 26.85 2.61
CA HIS A 191 18.33 27.03 2.91
C HIS A 191 17.86 28.44 2.57
N HIS A 192 18.63 29.46 2.95
CA HIS A 192 18.34 30.85 2.57
C HIS A 192 18.41 31.06 1.04
N ALA A 193 19.42 30.50 0.36
CA ALA A 193 19.51 30.56 -1.07
C ALA A 193 18.33 29.87 -1.77
N TRP A 194 17.93 28.70 -1.26
CA TRP A 194 16.75 27.98 -1.75
C TRP A 194 15.44 28.75 -1.50
N LYS A 195 15.28 29.37 -0.33
CA LYS A 195 14.14 30.24 -0.01
C LYS A 195 14.09 31.44 -0.95
N ALA A 196 15.22 32.06 -1.23
CA ALA A 196 15.34 33.18 -2.17
C ALA A 196 15.05 32.75 -3.63
N ASP A 197 15.56 31.60 -4.07
CA ASP A 197 15.31 31.09 -5.45
C ASP A 197 13.86 30.63 -5.64
N ALA A 198 13.25 30.02 -4.64
CA ALA A 198 11.84 29.63 -4.66
C ALA A 198 10.89 30.83 -4.83
N TYR A 199 11.37 32.03 -4.52
CA TYR A 199 10.60 33.26 -4.61
C TYR A 199 10.96 34.14 -5.84
N LYS A 200 12.02 33.80 -6.58
CA LYS A 200 12.44 34.57 -7.78
C LYS A 200 11.51 34.44 -8.99
N ASP A 201 10.96 33.24 -9.18
CA ASP A 201 10.16 32.93 -10.38
C ASP A 201 8.65 33.21 -10.19
N MET A 202 8.29 33.97 -9.17
CA MET A 202 6.90 34.32 -8.90
C MET A 202 6.53 35.64 -9.57
N PRO A 203 5.34 35.76 -10.19
CA PRO A 203 4.84 37.03 -10.69
C PRO A 203 4.80 38.05 -9.53
N GLY A 204 5.56 39.15 -9.64
CA GLY A 204 5.67 40.17 -8.61
C GLY A 204 7.01 40.24 -7.87
N GLY A 205 8.10 39.76 -8.46
CA GLY A 205 9.45 39.55 -7.93
C GLY A 205 10.21 40.66 -7.19
N SER A 206 9.53 41.63 -6.57
CA SER A 206 10.11 42.58 -5.62
C SER A 206 9.70 42.24 -4.19
N SER A 207 10.61 42.33 -3.24
CA SER A 207 10.43 41.93 -1.84
C SER A 207 9.33 42.72 -1.10
N ASN A 208 8.86 43.85 -1.63
CA ASN A 208 7.88 44.73 -1.01
C ASN A 208 6.45 44.62 -1.56
N GLU A 209 6.23 43.86 -2.66
CA GLU A 209 4.92 43.73 -3.30
C GLU A 209 4.20 42.39 -3.01
N ARG A 210 4.54 41.76 -1.90
CA ARG A 210 4.11 40.38 -1.56
C ARG A 210 2.98 40.33 -0.54
N LEU A 211 2.53 41.47 -0.08
CA LEU A 211 1.40 41.57 0.84
C LEU A 211 0.20 42.12 0.08
N ASP A 212 -0.98 41.57 0.34
CA ASP A 212 -2.24 42.15 -0.13
C ASP A 212 -2.53 43.45 0.63
N GLU A 213 -3.61 44.15 0.27
CA GLU A 213 -4.03 45.39 0.92
C GLU A 213 -4.30 45.23 2.44
N ASP A 214 -4.57 43.97 2.88
CA ASP A 214 -4.80 43.59 4.27
C ASP A 214 -3.50 43.16 4.99
N GLY A 215 -2.34 43.16 4.31
CA GLY A 215 -1.04 42.77 4.87
C GLY A 215 -0.78 41.26 4.86
N ASN A 216 -1.61 40.46 4.17
CA ASN A 216 -1.40 39.02 4.05
C ASN A 216 -0.42 38.69 2.92
N ASP A 217 0.35 37.61 3.09
CA ASP A 217 1.32 37.15 2.12
C ASP A 217 0.63 36.48 0.90
N ILE A 218 0.62 37.18 -0.25
CA ILE A 218 0.03 36.70 -1.51
C ILE A 218 0.90 35.71 -2.29
N ARG A 219 2.08 35.35 -1.77
CA ARG A 219 2.96 34.38 -2.43
C ARG A 219 2.31 33.01 -2.49
N PRO A 220 2.35 32.28 -3.64
CA PRO A 220 2.00 30.88 -3.66
C PRO A 220 2.94 30.13 -2.70
N ARG A 221 2.41 29.58 -1.64
CA ARG A 221 3.18 28.81 -0.65
C ARG A 221 3.76 27.57 -1.34
N PHE A 222 5.08 27.42 -1.26
CA PHE A 222 5.73 26.19 -1.73
C PHE A 222 5.45 25.07 -0.73
N LEU A 223 4.38 24.31 -0.99
CA LEU A 223 3.89 23.26 -0.11
C LEU A 223 4.74 21.99 -0.27
N SER A 224 5.56 21.69 0.71
CA SER A 224 6.35 20.45 0.78
C SER A 224 6.29 19.81 2.18
N ASN A 225 6.56 18.52 2.27
CA ASN A 225 6.64 17.82 3.56
C ASN A 225 7.81 18.28 4.44
N HIS A 226 8.78 19.01 3.87
CA HIS A 226 9.89 19.59 4.63
C HIS A 226 9.49 20.88 5.31
N THR A 227 8.66 21.68 4.66
CA THR A 227 8.28 23.03 5.10
C THR A 227 6.92 23.09 5.80
N HIS A 228 6.02 22.15 5.51
CA HIS A 228 4.65 22.18 6.02
C HIS A 228 4.24 20.86 6.67
N TYR A 229 3.27 20.94 7.55
CA TYR A 229 2.60 19.78 8.17
C TYR A 229 1.11 20.07 8.36
N SER A 230 0.32 19.01 8.51
CA SER A 230 -1.09 19.16 8.88
C SER A 230 -1.24 19.09 10.40
N PRO A 231 -1.68 20.14 11.10
CA PRO A 231 -1.94 20.08 12.54
C PRO A 231 -3.11 19.14 12.86
N THR A 232 -4.02 18.97 11.90
CA THR A 232 -5.19 18.10 12.05
C THR A 232 -4.82 16.60 11.97
N ASP A 233 -3.82 16.25 11.14
CA ASP A 233 -3.32 14.89 10.93
C ASP A 233 -1.81 14.94 10.61
N PRO A 234 -0.95 15.02 11.65
CA PRO A 234 0.50 15.23 11.47
C PRO A 234 1.21 14.08 10.73
N ASP A 235 0.63 12.87 10.75
CA ASP A 235 1.19 11.69 10.06
C ASP A 235 0.90 11.71 8.57
N ALA A 236 -0.17 12.40 8.13
CA ALA A 236 -0.48 12.55 6.72
C ALA A 236 0.59 13.38 6.00
N LYS A 237 0.98 12.95 4.81
CA LYS A 237 2.02 13.63 4.02
C LYS A 237 1.50 14.06 2.66
N ILE A 238 2.00 15.20 2.20
CA ILE A 238 1.75 15.69 0.85
C ILE A 238 2.35 14.69 -0.13
N SER A 239 1.55 14.17 -1.03
CA SER A 239 2.00 13.33 -2.12
C SER A 239 1.30 13.68 -3.43
N VAL A 240 1.95 13.36 -4.54
CA VAL A 240 1.45 13.62 -5.87
C VAL A 240 1.73 12.42 -6.77
N LYS A 241 0.75 12.07 -7.61
CA LYS A 241 0.99 11.20 -8.77
C LYS A 241 0.97 12.08 -10.03
N PRO A 242 1.75 11.75 -11.07
CA PRO A 242 1.71 12.48 -12.34
C PRO A 242 0.26 12.67 -12.83
N GLY A 243 -0.10 13.88 -13.22
CA GLY A 243 -1.44 14.23 -13.68
C GLY A 243 -2.53 14.34 -12.60
N LYS A 244 -2.18 14.27 -11.30
CA LYS A 244 -3.13 14.44 -10.19
C LYS A 244 -2.73 15.61 -9.30
N ALA A 245 -3.74 16.26 -8.70
CA ALA A 245 -3.53 17.32 -7.71
C ALA A 245 -2.78 16.79 -6.48
N ARG A 246 -1.97 17.66 -5.86
CA ARG A 246 -1.34 17.40 -4.55
C ARG A 246 -2.41 17.20 -3.49
N GLN A 247 -2.24 16.20 -2.65
CA GLN A 247 -3.16 15.89 -1.57
C GLN A 247 -2.38 15.33 -0.37
N LEU A 248 -2.98 15.46 0.82
CA LEU A 248 -2.52 14.75 2.01
C LEU A 248 -2.98 13.30 1.94
N ASN A 249 -2.03 12.40 1.97
CA ASN A 249 -2.28 10.97 1.82
C ASN A 249 -1.48 10.14 2.83
N TYR A 250 -1.94 8.91 3.00
CA TYR A 250 -1.21 7.74 3.43
C TYR A 250 -0.98 6.82 2.24
N ALA A 251 -0.10 5.84 2.38
CA ALA A 251 0.05 4.74 1.43
C ALA A 251 -0.37 3.43 2.10
N GLY A 252 -1.20 2.65 1.41
CA GLY A 252 -1.53 1.29 1.81
C GLY A 252 -0.67 0.32 1.00
N GLN A 253 0.20 -0.40 1.69
CA GLN A 253 1.07 -1.43 1.13
C GLN A 253 0.36 -2.78 1.23
N LEU A 254 0.32 -3.54 0.17
CA LEU A 254 -0.32 -4.85 0.11
C LEU A 254 0.64 -5.91 -0.38
N ALA A 255 0.52 -7.11 0.17
CA ALA A 255 1.09 -8.32 -0.38
C ALA A 255 -0.06 -9.26 -0.79
N VAL A 256 -0.03 -9.75 -2.00
CA VAL A 256 -1.12 -10.54 -2.59
C VAL A 256 -0.56 -11.84 -3.18
N ASP A 257 -1.16 -12.97 -2.78
CA ASP A 257 -0.87 -14.28 -3.36
C ASP A 257 -1.42 -14.39 -4.79
N ASP A 258 -0.58 -14.83 -5.73
CA ASP A 258 -0.92 -14.86 -7.15
C ASP A 258 -1.86 -16.00 -7.57
N ALA A 259 -2.18 -16.95 -6.68
CA ALA A 259 -3.04 -18.09 -7.02
C ALA A 259 -4.51 -17.69 -7.15
N HIS A 260 -5.05 -17.07 -6.13
CA HIS A 260 -6.44 -16.60 -6.11
C HIS A 260 -6.57 -15.14 -5.70
N HIS A 261 -5.50 -14.34 -5.76
CA HIS A 261 -5.46 -12.91 -5.42
C HIS A 261 -5.98 -12.65 -3.99
N VAL A 262 -5.58 -13.49 -3.03
CA VAL A 262 -5.85 -13.30 -1.61
C VAL A 262 -4.79 -12.37 -1.04
N ILE A 263 -5.18 -11.35 -0.30
CA ILE A 263 -4.27 -10.44 0.38
C ILE A 263 -3.68 -11.18 1.59
N THR A 264 -2.36 -11.30 1.64
CA THR A 264 -1.60 -12.03 2.67
C THR A 264 -0.92 -11.10 3.66
N GLY A 265 -0.71 -9.83 3.27
CA GLY A 265 -0.18 -8.76 4.11
C GLY A 265 -0.80 -7.42 3.75
N ALA A 266 -0.98 -6.54 4.74
CA ALA A 266 -1.58 -5.22 4.56
C ALA A 266 -1.07 -4.26 5.65
N VAL A 267 -0.32 -3.22 5.24
CA VAL A 267 0.32 -2.26 6.14
C VAL A 267 0.08 -0.84 5.62
N ALA A 268 -0.25 0.09 6.51
CA ALA A 268 -0.26 1.51 6.17
C ALA A 268 1.12 2.13 6.41
N SER A 269 1.49 3.09 5.57
CA SER A 269 2.70 3.90 5.72
C SER A 269 2.43 5.37 5.39
N THR A 270 3.36 6.25 5.75
CA THR A 270 3.28 7.65 5.32
C THR A 270 3.49 7.74 3.81
N ALA A 271 2.70 8.58 3.14
CA ALA A 271 2.83 8.78 1.69
C ALA A 271 4.14 9.46 1.26
N GLY A 272 4.94 9.95 2.21
CA GLY A 272 6.28 10.51 1.96
C GLY A 272 7.40 9.46 2.01
N SER A 273 7.14 8.27 2.53
CA SER A 273 8.11 7.17 2.58
C SER A 273 8.25 6.52 1.22
N LYS A 274 9.47 6.10 0.88
CA LYS A 274 9.72 5.29 -0.32
C LYS A 274 9.21 3.87 -0.09
N ASP A 275 8.62 3.26 -1.10
CA ASP A 275 8.13 1.89 -1.02
C ASP A 275 9.23 0.89 -0.64
N SER A 276 10.48 1.12 -1.10
CA SER A 276 11.64 0.29 -0.73
C SER A 276 11.99 0.31 0.76
N MET A 277 11.63 1.38 1.50
CA MET A 277 11.85 1.45 2.95
C MET A 277 10.78 0.68 3.74
N ILE A 278 9.60 0.52 3.15
CA ILE A 278 8.46 -0.16 3.78
C ILE A 278 8.44 -1.66 3.41
N LEU A 279 9.23 -2.06 2.40
CA LEU A 279 9.30 -3.46 1.97
C LEU A 279 9.56 -4.45 3.12
N PRO A 280 10.50 -4.20 4.06
CA PRO A 280 10.71 -5.09 5.19
C PRO A 280 9.46 -5.27 6.07
N ASP A 281 8.69 -4.21 6.30
CA ASP A 281 7.52 -4.26 7.17
C ASP A 281 6.40 -5.12 6.57
N ILE A 282 6.07 -4.89 5.29
CA ILE A 282 5.04 -5.66 4.60
C ILE A 282 5.47 -7.13 4.43
N VAL A 283 6.75 -7.40 4.14
CA VAL A 283 7.27 -8.76 4.00
C VAL A 283 7.30 -9.49 5.34
N ASN A 284 7.75 -8.84 6.43
CA ASN A 284 7.73 -9.43 7.77
C ASN A 284 6.31 -9.78 8.22
N GLN A 285 5.35 -8.89 8.00
CA GLN A 285 3.94 -9.17 8.31
C GLN A 285 3.42 -10.36 7.47
N THR A 286 3.76 -10.40 6.19
CA THR A 286 3.35 -11.48 5.29
C THR A 286 3.97 -12.82 5.69
N ILE A 287 5.28 -12.83 6.00
CA ILE A 287 5.97 -14.03 6.52
C ILE A 287 5.30 -14.50 7.80
N GLY A 288 5.06 -13.62 8.77
CA GLY A 288 4.40 -13.98 10.04
C GLY A 288 3.03 -14.60 9.81
N ASN A 289 2.20 -13.98 8.98
CA ASN A 289 0.84 -14.45 8.66
C ASN A 289 0.84 -15.82 7.95
N LEU A 290 1.82 -16.09 7.10
CA LEU A 290 1.93 -17.35 6.36
C LEU A 290 2.62 -18.44 7.17
N HIS A 291 3.63 -18.08 7.97
CA HIS A 291 4.38 -19.01 8.82
C HIS A 291 3.49 -19.68 9.88
N GLU A 292 2.55 -18.96 10.47
CA GLU A 292 1.53 -19.52 11.38
C GLU A 292 0.72 -20.66 10.74
N ASN A 293 0.70 -20.74 9.40
CA ASN A 293 0.01 -21.75 8.62
C ASN A 293 0.97 -22.69 7.85
N HIS A 294 2.24 -22.73 8.23
CA HIS A 294 3.30 -23.56 7.62
C HIS A 294 3.53 -23.30 6.13
N ILE A 295 3.30 -22.06 5.67
CA ILE A 295 3.51 -21.63 4.29
C ILE A 295 4.74 -20.74 4.22
N GLN A 296 5.63 -20.99 3.24
CA GLN A 296 6.82 -20.19 2.96
C GLN A 296 6.66 -19.39 1.67
N ILE A 297 7.36 -18.26 1.60
CA ILE A 297 7.43 -17.41 0.42
C ILE A 297 8.67 -17.78 -0.38
N ASP A 298 8.50 -18.26 -1.63
CA ASP A 298 9.62 -18.57 -2.50
C ASP A 298 10.04 -17.34 -3.33
N GLU A 299 9.07 -16.63 -3.90
CA GLU A 299 9.29 -15.52 -4.82
C GLU A 299 8.53 -14.27 -4.40
N LEU A 300 9.18 -13.13 -4.55
CA LEU A 300 8.56 -11.81 -4.38
C LEU A 300 8.70 -10.99 -5.66
N VAL A 301 7.58 -10.44 -6.12
CA VAL A 301 7.51 -9.61 -7.33
C VAL A 301 6.99 -8.23 -6.95
N ALA A 302 7.79 -7.20 -7.22
CA ALA A 302 7.38 -5.82 -6.99
C ALA A 302 7.86 -4.91 -8.13
N ASP A 303 7.43 -3.65 -8.15
CA ASP A 303 7.90 -2.69 -9.13
C ASP A 303 9.26 -2.07 -8.74
N ALA A 304 9.79 -1.20 -9.61
CA ALA A 304 11.07 -0.55 -9.37
C ALA A 304 11.07 0.41 -8.17
N GLY A 305 9.91 0.86 -7.69
CA GLY A 305 9.77 1.70 -6.50
C GLY A 305 10.25 1.01 -5.22
N TYR A 306 10.18 -0.32 -5.20
CA TYR A 306 10.67 -1.16 -4.10
C TYR A 306 12.17 -1.47 -4.16
N SER A 307 12.87 -1.05 -5.22
CA SER A 307 14.30 -1.34 -5.39
C SER A 307 15.15 -0.39 -4.56
N SER A 308 15.83 -0.92 -3.55
CA SER A 308 16.97 -0.30 -2.88
C SER A 308 18.00 -1.38 -2.53
N GLY A 309 19.23 -0.95 -2.20
CA GLY A 309 20.28 -1.89 -1.79
C GLY A 309 19.90 -2.65 -0.53
N GLU A 310 19.37 -1.94 0.44
CA GLU A 310 18.90 -2.46 1.73
C GLU A 310 17.72 -3.43 1.53
N ALA A 311 16.77 -3.07 0.65
CA ALA A 311 15.63 -3.94 0.35
C ALA A 311 16.06 -5.26 -0.33
N LEU A 312 17.00 -5.18 -1.29
CA LEU A 312 17.54 -6.37 -1.95
C LEU A 312 18.33 -7.24 -0.99
N GLN A 313 19.17 -6.63 -0.12
CA GLN A 313 19.92 -7.35 0.93
C GLN A 313 18.96 -8.05 1.89
N TYR A 314 17.94 -7.34 2.37
CA TYR A 314 16.92 -7.90 3.26
C TYR A 314 16.24 -9.15 2.66
N LEU A 315 15.89 -9.11 1.37
CA LEU A 315 15.27 -10.26 0.72
C LEU A 315 16.24 -11.44 0.53
N GLU A 316 17.52 -11.17 0.28
CA GLU A 316 18.55 -12.22 0.25
C GLU A 316 18.75 -12.87 1.63
N ASP A 317 18.82 -12.08 2.70
CA ASP A 317 18.95 -12.56 4.08
C ASP A 317 17.75 -13.44 4.49
N LYS A 318 16.56 -13.17 3.92
CA LYS A 318 15.34 -13.98 4.10
C LYS A 318 15.25 -15.18 3.14
N ASN A 319 16.22 -15.39 2.25
CA ASN A 319 16.18 -16.40 1.19
C ASN A 319 14.96 -16.30 0.27
N ILE A 320 14.45 -15.10 0.06
CA ILE A 320 13.33 -14.83 -0.84
C ILE A 320 13.87 -14.45 -2.22
N ASN A 321 13.43 -15.17 -3.25
CA ASN A 321 13.83 -14.94 -4.62
C ASN A 321 13.15 -13.70 -5.20
N ALA A 322 13.81 -12.53 -5.09
CA ALA A 322 13.27 -11.25 -5.54
C ALA A 322 13.26 -11.09 -7.06
N TRP A 323 12.20 -10.48 -7.60
CA TRP A 323 12.05 -10.05 -9.00
C TRP A 323 11.61 -8.59 -9.01
N ILE A 324 12.58 -7.68 -8.73
CA ILE A 324 12.37 -6.24 -8.58
C ILE A 324 13.30 -5.53 -9.55
N PRO A 325 12.78 -4.81 -10.56
CA PRO A 325 13.64 -4.05 -11.48
C PRO A 325 14.42 -2.96 -10.73
N ASN A 326 15.68 -2.76 -11.09
CA ASN A 326 16.44 -1.64 -10.55
C ASN A 326 15.79 -0.30 -10.94
N PHE A 327 15.82 0.65 -10.03
CA PHE A 327 15.20 1.95 -10.24
C PHE A 327 15.91 2.73 -11.36
N GLY A 328 15.15 3.30 -12.27
CA GLY A 328 15.65 4.08 -13.40
C GLY A 328 16.39 3.24 -14.45
N GLN A 329 17.25 3.91 -15.22
CA GLN A 329 18.11 3.24 -16.21
C GLN A 329 19.40 2.76 -15.54
N TYR A 330 19.36 1.63 -14.84
CA TYR A 330 20.55 1.06 -14.23
C TYR A 330 21.53 0.56 -15.30
N LYS A 331 22.78 1.02 -15.22
CA LYS A 331 23.88 0.58 -16.07
C LYS A 331 24.93 -0.12 -15.19
N PRO A 332 25.08 -1.46 -15.31
CA PRO A 332 26.04 -2.20 -14.47
C PRO A 332 27.50 -1.79 -14.74
N GLN A 333 27.80 -1.42 -15.99
CA GLN A 333 29.12 -0.94 -16.41
C GLN A 333 29.08 0.54 -16.71
N ARG A 334 30.17 1.23 -16.40
CA ARG A 334 30.38 2.60 -16.82
C ARG A 334 31.18 2.64 -18.10
N GLU A 335 30.76 3.45 -19.04
CA GLU A 335 31.42 3.59 -20.32
C GLU A 335 32.92 3.89 -20.17
N GLY A 336 33.75 3.00 -20.74
CA GLY A 336 35.20 3.09 -20.69
C GLY A 336 35.84 2.67 -19.36
N PHE A 337 35.07 2.03 -18.46
CA PHE A 337 35.59 1.52 -17.18
C PHE A 337 35.00 0.15 -16.86
N LEU A 338 35.86 -0.82 -16.58
CA LEU A 338 35.51 -2.14 -16.13
C LEU A 338 35.63 -2.22 -14.60
N TYR A 339 34.59 -2.74 -13.93
CA TYR A 339 34.67 -3.00 -12.50
C TYR A 339 35.17 -4.42 -12.23
N ASN A 340 36.27 -4.51 -11.52
CA ASN A 340 36.83 -5.77 -11.03
C ASN A 340 36.29 -6.01 -9.61
N GLN A 341 35.42 -6.98 -9.45
CA GLN A 341 34.76 -7.28 -8.17
C GLN A 341 35.70 -7.93 -7.17
N GLU A 342 36.68 -8.73 -7.61
CA GLU A 342 37.62 -9.44 -6.73
C GLU A 342 38.59 -8.48 -6.06
N LEU A 343 39.08 -7.50 -6.82
CA LEU A 343 40.04 -6.50 -6.33
C LEU A 343 39.35 -5.22 -5.82
N ASP A 344 38.02 -5.14 -5.91
CA ASP A 344 37.19 -3.96 -5.57
C ASP A 344 37.77 -2.66 -6.16
N GLN A 345 38.03 -2.67 -7.47
CA GLN A 345 38.61 -1.55 -8.20
C GLN A 345 37.97 -1.37 -9.58
N TYR A 346 38.15 -0.18 -10.16
CA TYR A 346 37.84 0.07 -11.56
C TYR A 346 39.11 0.09 -12.41
N GLU A 347 39.01 -0.36 -13.64
CA GLU A 347 40.06 -0.35 -14.66
C GLU A 347 39.59 0.46 -15.84
N CYS A 348 40.42 1.43 -16.27
CA CYS A 348 40.13 2.23 -17.45
C CYS A 348 40.44 1.39 -18.70
N ILE A 349 39.41 1.11 -19.52
CA ILE A 349 39.50 0.32 -20.75
C ILE A 349 39.29 1.15 -22.01
N ARG A 350 39.43 2.50 -21.91
CA ARG A 350 39.25 3.39 -23.06
C ARG A 350 40.40 3.25 -24.04
N GLU A 351 40.08 3.04 -25.31
CA GLU A 351 41.07 3.02 -26.38
C GLU A 351 41.79 4.39 -26.47
N GLY A 352 43.12 4.37 -26.57
CA GLY A 352 43.95 5.58 -26.52
C GLY A 352 44.09 6.23 -25.16
N GLY A 353 43.60 5.61 -24.08
CA GLY A 353 43.79 6.06 -22.71
C GLY A 353 44.97 5.37 -22.01
N ASN A 354 45.39 5.91 -20.85
CA ASN A 354 46.53 5.39 -20.09
C ASN A 354 46.17 4.18 -19.18
N HIS A 355 45.06 3.54 -19.39
CA HIS A 355 44.58 2.33 -18.65
C HIS A 355 44.78 2.43 -17.12
N ALA A 356 44.36 3.57 -16.53
CA ALA A 356 44.51 3.82 -15.10
C ALA A 356 43.66 2.86 -14.26
N ILE A 357 44.25 2.36 -13.17
CA ILE A 357 43.51 1.63 -12.13
C ILE A 357 42.94 2.64 -11.14
N LEU A 358 41.69 2.44 -10.73
CA LEU A 358 41.00 3.23 -9.72
C LEU A 358 40.70 2.34 -8.51
N PRO A 359 41.62 2.22 -7.56
CA PRO A 359 41.38 1.45 -6.35
C PRO A 359 40.33 2.13 -5.46
N LEU A 360 39.74 1.37 -4.54
CA LEU A 360 38.89 1.90 -3.49
C LEU A 360 39.67 2.90 -2.63
N LYS A 361 39.20 4.14 -2.55
CA LYS A 361 39.86 5.19 -1.77
C LYS A 361 39.21 5.40 -0.41
N LYS A 362 37.86 5.38 -0.35
CA LYS A 362 37.10 5.57 0.88
C LYS A 362 35.66 5.05 0.77
N GLN A 363 35.10 4.71 1.92
CA GLN A 363 33.66 4.58 2.11
C GLN A 363 33.15 5.82 2.84
N HIS A 364 31.97 6.28 2.52
CA HIS A 364 31.36 7.46 3.12
C HIS A 364 29.86 7.45 2.93
N THR A 365 29.13 8.14 3.80
CA THR A 365 27.72 8.42 3.63
C THR A 365 27.55 9.67 2.77
N SER A 366 26.75 9.58 1.73
CA SER A 366 26.40 10.73 0.87
C SER A 366 25.53 11.73 1.63
N SER A 367 25.41 12.97 1.13
CA SER A 367 24.51 13.99 1.68
C SER A 367 23.03 13.55 1.75
N LYS A 368 22.66 12.51 1.00
CA LYS A 368 21.32 11.92 0.98
C LYS A 368 21.19 10.68 1.89
N GLY A 369 22.19 10.38 2.73
CA GLY A 369 22.17 9.26 3.65
C GLY A 369 22.58 7.90 3.07
N TYR A 370 22.98 7.82 1.79
CA TYR A 370 23.37 6.55 1.17
C TYR A 370 24.83 6.23 1.42
N GLU A 371 25.13 4.99 1.75
CA GLU A 371 26.49 4.49 1.87
C GLU A 371 27.11 4.26 0.48
N MET A 372 28.26 4.90 0.26
CA MET A 372 28.93 4.98 -1.03
C MET A 372 30.39 4.56 -0.90
N LYS A 373 30.90 3.90 -1.92
CA LYS A 373 32.31 3.62 -2.17
C LYS A 373 32.83 4.58 -3.21
N THR A 374 33.94 5.28 -2.90
CA THR A 374 34.65 6.16 -3.84
C THR A 374 35.92 5.48 -4.36
N TYR A 375 36.01 5.37 -5.66
CA TYR A 375 37.18 4.88 -6.39
C TYR A 375 37.88 6.07 -7.06
N ARG A 376 39.21 6.09 -7.00
CA ARG A 376 39.98 7.23 -7.50
C ARG A 376 41.25 6.77 -8.21
N SER A 377 41.48 7.29 -9.42
CA SER A 377 42.73 7.07 -10.16
C SER A 377 43.91 7.83 -9.58
N SER A 378 45.13 7.41 -9.94
CA SER A 378 46.33 8.21 -9.72
C SER A 378 46.27 9.52 -10.53
N GLU A 379 46.71 10.62 -9.91
CA GLU A 379 46.79 11.93 -10.59
C GLU A 379 47.80 11.93 -11.73
N LEU A 380 48.95 11.28 -11.53
CA LEU A 380 50.03 11.19 -12.51
C LEU A 380 49.57 10.53 -13.80
N ILE A 381 48.88 9.39 -13.69
CA ILE A 381 48.40 8.63 -14.86
C ILE A 381 47.33 9.41 -15.63
N CYS A 382 46.36 9.99 -14.92
CA CYS A 382 45.25 10.71 -15.56
C CYS A 382 45.68 12.10 -16.06
N LYS A 383 46.68 12.76 -15.45
CA LYS A 383 47.23 14.04 -15.90
C LYS A 383 47.90 13.91 -17.26
N ALA A 384 48.63 12.83 -17.50
CA ALA A 384 49.34 12.51 -18.74
C ALA A 384 48.45 11.83 -19.80
N CYS A 385 47.19 11.57 -19.53
CA CYS A 385 46.30 10.86 -20.45
C CYS A 385 45.83 11.73 -21.61
N PRO A 386 45.96 11.26 -22.89
CA PRO A 386 45.49 12.00 -24.06
C PRO A 386 43.98 12.31 -24.02
N LEU A 387 43.20 11.44 -23.40
CA LEU A 387 41.74 11.59 -23.28
C LEU A 387 41.29 12.41 -22.07
N ARG A 388 42.22 13.09 -21.39
CA ARG A 388 41.93 13.79 -20.13
C ARG A 388 40.74 14.73 -20.21
N THR A 389 40.74 15.61 -21.23
CA THR A 389 39.70 16.65 -21.39
C THR A 389 38.30 16.07 -21.59
N GLN A 390 38.19 14.95 -22.31
CA GLN A 390 36.93 14.25 -22.55
C GLN A 390 36.48 13.42 -21.33
N CYS A 391 37.44 12.93 -20.52
CA CYS A 391 37.17 11.98 -19.42
C CYS A 391 36.89 12.68 -18.09
N ILE A 392 37.69 13.67 -17.69
CA ILE A 392 37.65 14.31 -16.36
C ILE A 392 37.44 15.82 -16.37
N GLY A 393 37.41 16.43 -17.55
CA GLY A 393 37.26 17.87 -17.72
C GLY A 393 38.51 18.66 -17.26
N SER A 394 38.48 19.98 -17.43
CA SER A 394 39.62 20.85 -17.18
C SER A 394 39.98 21.05 -15.70
N LYS A 395 38.99 21.01 -14.82
CA LYS A 395 39.15 21.32 -13.38
C LYS A 395 39.67 20.17 -12.53
N SER A 396 39.46 18.92 -12.96
CA SER A 396 39.79 17.73 -12.16
C SER A 396 41.19 17.22 -12.52
N LYS A 397 41.91 16.70 -11.49
CA LYS A 397 43.26 16.12 -11.67
C LYS A 397 43.23 14.60 -11.82
N PHE A 398 42.13 13.95 -11.43
CA PHE A 398 41.96 12.50 -11.38
C PHE A 398 40.53 12.11 -11.73
N LYS A 399 40.33 10.87 -12.14
CA LYS A 399 38.98 10.28 -12.31
C LYS A 399 38.47 9.79 -10.97
N LYS A 400 37.23 10.17 -10.65
CA LYS A 400 36.47 9.69 -9.48
C LYS A 400 35.24 8.94 -9.94
N ILE A 401 34.98 7.79 -9.34
CA ILE A 401 33.76 7.00 -9.52
C ILE A 401 33.17 6.72 -8.13
N ASP A 402 31.93 7.09 -7.92
CA ASP A 402 31.18 6.77 -6.73
C ASP A 402 30.12 5.71 -7.05
N ASN A 403 30.04 4.67 -6.23
CA ASN A 403 29.03 3.64 -6.30
C ASN A 403 28.40 3.41 -4.93
N SER A 404 27.15 2.92 -4.92
CA SER A 404 26.58 2.34 -3.70
C SER A 404 27.37 1.11 -3.25
N ILE A 405 27.46 0.88 -1.95
CA ILE A 405 28.03 -0.36 -1.38
C ILE A 405 27.28 -1.60 -1.87
N HIS A 406 25.98 -1.45 -2.17
CA HIS A 406 25.10 -2.52 -2.66
C HIS A 406 25.18 -2.75 -4.19
N LYS A 407 26.21 -2.17 -4.87
CA LYS A 407 26.40 -2.39 -6.30
C LYS A 407 26.37 -3.86 -6.70
N PRO A 408 26.97 -4.81 -5.97
CA PRO A 408 26.92 -6.23 -6.32
C PRO A 408 25.49 -6.79 -6.38
N LEU A 409 24.58 -6.34 -5.50
CA LEU A 409 23.16 -6.73 -5.48
C LEU A 409 22.41 -6.20 -6.69
N TYR A 410 22.64 -4.92 -7.05
CA TYR A 410 22.07 -4.33 -8.24
C TYR A 410 22.55 -5.02 -9.52
N ASP A 411 23.85 -5.35 -9.61
CA ASP A 411 24.45 -6.08 -10.74
C ASP A 411 23.86 -7.50 -10.85
N LYS A 412 23.74 -8.20 -9.70
CA LYS A 412 23.11 -9.53 -9.62
C LYS A 412 21.66 -9.48 -10.12
N MET A 413 20.88 -8.50 -9.64
CA MET A 413 19.49 -8.33 -10.08
C MET A 413 19.42 -7.99 -11.57
N HIS A 414 20.23 -7.06 -12.08
CA HIS A 414 20.27 -6.70 -13.50
C HIS A 414 20.58 -7.92 -14.38
N ARG A 415 21.61 -8.70 -14.04
CA ARG A 415 21.98 -9.94 -14.74
C ARG A 415 20.83 -10.93 -14.76
N LYS A 416 20.25 -11.23 -13.58
CA LYS A 416 19.10 -12.13 -13.43
C LYS A 416 17.93 -11.75 -14.34
N LEU A 417 17.56 -10.46 -14.35
CA LEU A 417 16.44 -9.98 -15.18
C LEU A 417 16.76 -10.02 -16.67
N SER A 418 18.04 -9.84 -17.05
CA SER A 418 18.50 -9.89 -18.44
C SER A 418 18.59 -11.32 -18.96
N GLU A 419 19.12 -12.25 -18.18
CA GLU A 419 19.22 -13.68 -18.51
C GLU A 419 17.84 -14.33 -18.59
N HIS A 420 16.92 -13.97 -17.68
CA HIS A 420 15.57 -14.53 -17.63
C HIS A 420 14.48 -13.59 -18.16
N LYS A 421 14.78 -12.84 -19.22
CA LYS A 421 13.91 -11.79 -19.77
C LYS A 421 12.48 -12.23 -20.07
N ALA A 422 12.31 -13.43 -20.63
CA ALA A 422 10.98 -13.98 -20.96
C ALA A 422 10.17 -14.27 -19.68
N TYR A 423 10.81 -14.88 -18.68
CA TYR A 423 10.19 -15.16 -17.38
C TYR A 423 9.84 -13.86 -16.64
N HIS A 424 10.77 -12.91 -16.59
CA HIS A 424 10.53 -11.59 -15.99
C HIS A 424 9.34 -10.87 -16.63
N ARG A 425 9.24 -10.83 -17.95
CA ARG A 425 8.05 -10.28 -18.66
C ARG A 425 6.75 -10.98 -18.25
N LYS A 426 6.77 -12.30 -18.08
CA LYS A 426 5.62 -13.06 -17.57
C LYS A 426 5.26 -12.66 -16.15
N LEU A 427 6.26 -12.45 -15.28
CA LEU A 427 6.04 -12.02 -13.89
C LEU A 427 5.46 -10.61 -13.81
N ILE A 428 5.94 -9.65 -14.61
CA ILE A 428 5.36 -8.29 -14.66
C ILE A 428 3.88 -8.35 -15.03
N LYS A 429 3.52 -9.10 -16.10
CA LYS A 429 2.12 -9.27 -16.49
C LYS A 429 1.30 -9.93 -15.39
N ARG A 430 1.88 -10.93 -14.70
CA ARG A 430 1.22 -11.61 -13.59
C ARG A 430 0.99 -10.67 -12.41
N ARG A 431 2.00 -9.84 -12.04
CA ARG A 431 1.85 -8.84 -10.98
C ARG A 431 0.72 -7.86 -11.30
N SER A 432 0.74 -7.23 -12.48
CA SER A 432 -0.33 -6.30 -12.87
C SER A 432 -1.71 -6.97 -12.85
N ALA A 433 -1.83 -8.20 -13.37
CA ALA A 433 -3.09 -8.95 -13.35
C ALA A 433 -3.52 -9.36 -11.92
N THR A 434 -2.62 -9.37 -10.95
CA THR A 434 -2.90 -9.69 -9.54
C THR A 434 -3.22 -8.43 -8.74
N GLU A 435 -2.34 -7.43 -8.76
CA GLU A 435 -2.41 -6.25 -7.89
C GLU A 435 -3.44 -5.21 -8.36
N GLU A 436 -3.45 -4.86 -9.64
CA GLU A 436 -4.31 -3.78 -10.15
C GLU A 436 -5.81 -4.04 -9.88
N PRO A 437 -6.35 -5.26 -10.12
CA PRO A 437 -7.75 -5.57 -9.79
C PRO A 437 -8.02 -5.56 -8.28
N VAL A 438 -7.04 -5.97 -7.45
CA VAL A 438 -7.17 -5.96 -5.99
C VAL A 438 -7.22 -4.52 -5.49
N LEU A 439 -6.22 -3.70 -5.84
CA LEU A 439 -6.17 -2.28 -5.47
C LEU A 439 -7.37 -1.51 -5.99
N GLY A 440 -7.75 -1.72 -7.26
CA GLY A 440 -8.94 -1.12 -7.85
C GLY A 440 -10.23 -1.48 -7.10
N THR A 441 -10.36 -2.73 -6.66
CA THR A 441 -11.51 -3.20 -5.88
C THR A 441 -11.53 -2.57 -4.48
N LEU A 442 -10.39 -2.51 -3.81
CA LEU A 442 -10.28 -1.89 -2.48
C LEU A 442 -10.62 -0.40 -2.50
N ILE A 443 -10.08 0.33 -3.48
CA ILE A 443 -10.29 1.77 -3.63
C ILE A 443 -11.75 2.10 -3.96
N ASN A 444 -12.38 1.31 -4.84
CA ASN A 444 -13.72 1.65 -5.35
C ASN A 444 -14.86 1.02 -4.55
N TYR A 445 -14.62 -0.10 -3.85
CA TYR A 445 -15.69 -0.90 -3.23
C TYR A 445 -15.46 -1.26 -1.77
N HIS A 446 -14.27 -0.97 -1.18
CA HIS A 446 -13.95 -1.34 0.20
C HIS A 446 -13.33 -0.18 0.99
N ASN A 447 -13.82 1.03 0.81
CA ASN A 447 -13.47 2.26 1.55
C ASN A 447 -12.00 2.71 1.46
N MET A 448 -11.14 2.08 0.67
CA MET A 448 -9.71 2.41 0.66
C MET A 448 -9.37 3.71 -0.11
N ARG A 449 -10.37 4.44 -0.61
CA ARG A 449 -10.17 5.71 -1.31
C ARG A 449 -9.81 6.85 -0.36
N ARG A 450 -10.44 6.90 0.83
CA ARG A 450 -10.27 7.97 1.81
C ARG A 450 -10.47 7.47 3.23
N LEU A 451 -9.63 7.93 4.15
CA LEU A 451 -9.79 7.70 5.58
C LEU A 451 -10.95 8.55 6.15
N ASN A 452 -11.65 8.01 7.13
CA ASN A 452 -12.59 8.73 7.99
C ASN A 452 -12.05 9.03 9.39
N CYS A 453 -10.81 8.63 9.63
CA CYS A 453 -10.07 8.77 10.88
C CYS A 453 -8.70 9.42 10.62
N ARG A 454 -7.92 9.68 11.65
CA ARG A 454 -6.64 10.39 11.60
C ARG A 454 -5.57 9.61 12.35
N GLY A 455 -4.31 9.81 11.96
CA GLY A 455 -3.15 9.16 12.56
C GLY A 455 -2.82 7.79 11.96
N MET A 456 -1.54 7.41 12.04
CA MET A 456 -0.98 6.20 11.41
C MET A 456 -1.64 4.91 11.92
N ALA A 457 -1.85 4.80 13.23
CA ALA A 457 -2.51 3.64 13.83
C ALA A 457 -3.92 3.41 13.26
N GLN A 458 -4.68 4.49 13.04
CA GLN A 458 -6.01 4.40 12.46
C GLN A 458 -5.96 4.09 10.96
N ALA A 459 -4.96 4.63 10.25
CA ALA A 459 -4.73 4.30 8.84
C ALA A 459 -4.40 2.81 8.68
N ASN A 460 -3.61 2.23 9.57
CA ASN A 460 -3.28 0.80 9.55
C ASN A 460 -4.52 -0.08 9.80
N LYS A 461 -5.33 0.25 10.82
CA LYS A 461 -6.62 -0.43 11.05
C LYS A 461 -7.54 -0.36 9.83
N HIS A 462 -7.57 0.78 9.14
CA HIS A 462 -8.37 0.99 7.94
C HIS A 462 -7.93 0.07 6.79
N VAL A 463 -6.62 0.00 6.52
CA VAL A 463 -6.06 -0.88 5.49
C VAL A 463 -6.33 -2.34 5.80
N LEU A 464 -6.14 -2.76 7.06
CA LEU A 464 -6.46 -4.12 7.53
C LEU A 464 -7.94 -4.46 7.34
N MET A 465 -8.87 -3.56 7.70
CA MET A 465 -10.31 -3.78 7.51
C MET A 465 -10.69 -3.89 6.03
N ALA A 466 -10.13 -3.06 5.16
CA ALA A 466 -10.37 -3.15 3.72
C ALA A 466 -9.86 -4.50 3.17
N ALA A 467 -8.66 -4.88 3.53
CA ALA A 467 -8.02 -6.13 3.09
C ALA A 467 -8.80 -7.38 3.55
N LEU A 468 -9.17 -7.44 4.84
CA LEU A 468 -9.93 -8.57 5.36
C LEU A 468 -11.31 -8.69 4.72
N THR A 469 -11.98 -7.56 4.48
CA THR A 469 -13.32 -7.55 3.87
C THR A 469 -13.27 -8.01 2.41
N TYR A 470 -12.24 -7.61 1.68
CA TYR A 470 -11.95 -8.13 0.35
C TYR A 470 -11.75 -9.66 0.37
N ASN A 471 -10.87 -10.15 1.26
CA ASN A 471 -10.62 -11.59 1.41
C ASN A 471 -11.89 -12.37 1.77
N LEU A 472 -12.69 -11.82 2.67
CA LEU A 472 -13.94 -12.44 3.11
C LEU A 472 -14.95 -12.56 1.98
N LYS A 473 -15.14 -11.50 1.19
CA LYS A 473 -16.02 -11.53 0.00
C LYS A 473 -15.53 -12.54 -1.04
N LYS A 474 -14.21 -12.61 -1.21
CA LYS A 474 -13.57 -13.57 -2.10
C LYS A 474 -13.75 -15.01 -1.63
N TYR A 475 -13.59 -15.25 -0.33
CA TYR A 475 -13.84 -16.53 0.32
C TYR A 475 -15.28 -17.02 0.09
N LEU A 476 -16.27 -16.18 0.36
CA LEU A 476 -17.68 -16.54 0.16
C LEU A 476 -17.96 -16.90 -1.32
N LYS A 477 -17.42 -16.12 -2.25
CA LYS A 477 -17.55 -16.41 -3.70
C LYS A 477 -16.86 -17.71 -4.10
N PHE A 478 -15.73 -18.05 -3.48
CA PHE A 478 -14.98 -19.27 -3.76
C PHE A 478 -15.75 -20.52 -3.30
N ILE A 479 -16.27 -20.51 -2.06
CA ILE A 479 -17.03 -21.65 -1.54
C ILE A 479 -18.35 -21.87 -2.29
N SER A 480 -19.07 -20.81 -2.66
CA SER A 480 -20.31 -20.91 -3.44
C SER A 480 -20.07 -21.52 -4.82
N LYS A 481 -19.01 -21.11 -5.52
CA LYS A 481 -18.62 -21.70 -6.81
C LYS A 481 -18.26 -23.17 -6.70
N LYS A 482 -17.54 -23.56 -5.64
CA LYS A 482 -17.16 -24.95 -5.40
C LYS A 482 -18.37 -25.84 -5.10
N ALA A 483 -19.31 -25.34 -4.31
CA ALA A 483 -20.57 -26.02 -4.04
C ALA A 483 -21.40 -26.22 -5.32
N ASN A 484 -21.58 -25.18 -6.13
CA ASN A 484 -22.30 -25.29 -7.41
C ASN A 484 -21.61 -26.27 -8.38
N ALA A 485 -20.27 -26.27 -8.47
CA ALA A 485 -19.54 -27.22 -9.30
C ALA A 485 -19.73 -28.68 -8.83
N GLN A 486 -19.80 -28.92 -7.52
CA GLN A 486 -20.09 -30.24 -6.96
C GLN A 486 -21.52 -30.70 -7.28
N VAL A 487 -22.51 -29.83 -7.15
CA VAL A 487 -23.91 -30.13 -7.51
C VAL A 487 -24.04 -30.46 -9.00
N LEU A 488 -23.38 -29.70 -9.87
CA LEU A 488 -23.37 -29.98 -11.30
C LEU A 488 -22.69 -31.33 -11.64
N ALA A 489 -21.60 -31.64 -10.94
CA ALA A 489 -20.89 -32.93 -11.12
C ALA A 489 -21.73 -34.12 -10.63
N MET A 490 -22.50 -33.97 -9.55
CA MET A 490 -23.43 -34.98 -9.06
C MET A 490 -24.61 -35.19 -10.01
N ASN A 491 -25.22 -34.11 -10.49
CA ASN A 491 -26.30 -34.17 -11.47
C ASN A 491 -25.84 -34.72 -12.84
N GLY A 492 -24.58 -34.47 -13.24
CA GLY A 492 -23.98 -35.05 -14.45
C GLY A 492 -23.75 -36.56 -14.35
N LYS A 493 -23.41 -37.06 -13.15
CA LYS A 493 -23.25 -38.51 -12.91
C LYS A 493 -24.60 -39.25 -12.86
N GLY A 494 -25.68 -38.58 -12.47
CA GLY A 494 -27.03 -39.16 -12.47
C GLY A 494 -27.63 -39.37 -13.88
N ARG A 495 -27.14 -38.65 -14.91
CA ARG A 495 -27.60 -38.84 -16.30
C ARG A 495 -26.99 -39.99 -17.03
N SER A 496 -25.98 -40.69 -16.51
CA SER A 496 -25.31 -41.81 -17.20
C SER A 496 -25.91 -43.19 -16.85
N ILE A 497 -26.94 -43.28 -16.01
CA ILE A 497 -27.51 -44.57 -15.53
C ILE A 497 -28.77 -44.96 -16.30
N PHE A 498 -29.36 -44.12 -17.15
CA PHE A 498 -30.47 -44.49 -18.01
C PHE A 498 -30.07 -44.45 -19.49
N LYS A 499 -29.29 -45.47 -19.94
CA LYS A 499 -29.30 -45.85 -21.35
C LYS A 499 -30.49 -46.78 -21.54
N CYS A 500 -31.60 -46.28 -22.06
CA CYS A 500 -32.63 -47.12 -22.64
C CYS A 500 -32.09 -47.82 -23.90
N PRO A 501 -32.42 -49.11 -24.13
CA PRO A 501 -32.03 -49.79 -25.34
C PRO A 501 -32.83 -49.25 -26.54
N SER A 502 -32.14 -49.15 -27.62
CA SER A 502 -32.60 -48.71 -28.93
C SER A 502 -33.90 -49.32 -29.40
N THR A 503 -34.89 -48.47 -29.70
CA THR A 503 -35.88 -48.80 -30.73
C THR A 503 -35.83 -47.68 -31.82
N ASN A 504 -35.52 -48.10 -33.04
CA ASN A 504 -35.60 -47.30 -34.24
C ASN A 504 -37.03 -46.84 -34.52
N VAL A 505 -37.27 -45.52 -34.54
CA VAL A 505 -38.40 -44.93 -35.32
C VAL A 505 -38.00 -43.50 -35.74
N MET A 506 -37.97 -43.37 -37.02
CA MET A 506 -38.06 -42.22 -37.95
C MET A 506 -37.92 -40.77 -37.47
N ARG A 507 -37.06 -40.10 -38.19
CA ARG A 507 -36.87 -38.65 -38.32
C ARG A 507 -38.20 -37.92 -38.63
N ARG A 508 -38.44 -36.83 -37.92
CA ARG A 508 -39.09 -35.63 -38.47
C ARG A 508 -38.39 -34.38 -37.94
N ASN A 509 -38.02 -33.52 -38.89
CA ASN A 509 -37.37 -32.23 -38.72
C ASN A 509 -38.22 -31.28 -37.90
N LEU A 510 -37.62 -30.64 -36.89
CA LEU A 510 -38.08 -29.38 -36.35
C LEU A 510 -36.85 -28.48 -36.14
N THR A 511 -36.86 -27.42 -36.94
CA THR A 511 -35.93 -26.30 -36.93
C THR A 511 -35.99 -25.56 -35.62
N CYS A 512 -34.88 -25.39 -34.92
CA CYS A 512 -34.72 -24.46 -33.80
C CYS A 512 -34.31 -23.09 -34.36
N LEU A 513 -35.08 -22.10 -34.01
CA LEU A 513 -34.75 -20.68 -34.16
C LEU A 513 -33.81 -20.24 -33.02
N PRO A 514 -32.89 -19.32 -33.27
CA PRO A 514 -31.98 -18.80 -32.23
C PRO A 514 -32.67 -17.71 -31.41
N THR A 515 -32.49 -17.77 -30.08
CA THR A 515 -32.87 -16.66 -29.21
C THR A 515 -31.71 -15.71 -29.01
N GLU A 516 -31.96 -14.48 -29.31
CA GLU A 516 -31.10 -13.31 -29.23
C GLU A 516 -30.66 -12.96 -27.81
N ASN A 517 -29.48 -12.34 -27.74
CA ASN A 517 -28.92 -11.63 -26.61
C ASN A 517 -29.81 -10.46 -26.16
N LEU A 518 -29.89 -10.27 -24.87
CA LEU A 518 -30.20 -8.98 -24.25
C LEU A 518 -29.24 -8.69 -23.09
N PRO A 519 -28.70 -7.46 -22.98
CA PRO A 519 -27.73 -7.05 -21.98
C PRO A 519 -28.43 -6.47 -20.75
N PHE A 520 -27.94 -6.83 -19.56
CA PHE A 520 -27.87 -5.94 -18.38
C PHE A 520 -26.85 -6.50 -17.37
#